data_6eb5c97e65b90f7db830d0232f3e67b6
#
_entry.id   6eb5c97e65b90f7db830d0232f3e67b6
#
_cell.length_a   1.000
_cell.length_b   1.000
_cell.length_c   1.000
_cell.angle_alpha   90.00
_cell.angle_beta   90.00
_cell.angle_gamma   90.00
#
_symmetry.space_group_name_H-M   'P 1'
#
loop_
_entity.id
_entity.type
_entity.pdbx_description
1 polymer ?
#
loop_
_entity_poly.entity_id
_entity_poly.type
_entity_poly.pdbx_seq_one_letter_code
_entity_poly.pdbx_strand_id
1 'polypeptide(L)'
;MEETANPSTSGVQPYTGTSTSNTRPLSTTLSAAFTLKGVYQVKAGITVVDGIEVDIPHGEIIALVGPSGAGKTSLLRLLNRLDDPVRGEILYRARPITDYPVQALRRHVGFVFQSPVMFPGTVRDNLQVALALGGDHEQDADTRVAEAMALAELDRTLCDREGDRLSGGQQQRVNIARALMTSPDVLLMDEPTSALDPETADRLMETIRRLSREQHLTVVMVTHRLAEARRSSDRTIVLEHGRIVASGQTADVFELTTAPRIRSFLTTEH
;
A
#
# COMPACT_ATOMS: atom_id res chain seq x y z
N MET A 1 72.71 -27.38 -37.02
CA MET A 1 71.98 -28.53 -37.62
C MET A 1 70.80 -28.68 -36.68
N GLU A 2 69.72 -28.20 -37.16
CA GLU A 2 68.45 -28.85 -37.43
C GLU A 2 67.66 -29.14 -36.14
N GLU A 3 66.62 -28.38 -35.89
CA GLU A 3 65.25 -28.63 -36.43
C GLU A 3 64.62 -29.80 -35.71
N THR A 4 63.53 -29.71 -35.01
CA THR A 4 62.16 -29.47 -35.50
C THR A 4 61.16 -29.52 -34.36
N ALA A 5 60.14 -28.68 -34.51
CA ALA A 5 58.71 -28.95 -34.35
C ALA A 5 58.06 -29.14 -32.98
N ASN A 6 57.20 -28.21 -32.73
CA ASN A 6 55.99 -28.20 -31.95
C ASN A 6 55.01 -29.39 -32.26
N PRO A 7 54.16 -29.82 -31.37
CA PRO A 7 52.84 -29.21 -31.40
C PRO A 7 52.09 -29.05 -30.04
N SER A 8 51.43 -27.93 -29.98
CA SER A 8 50.07 -27.67 -29.42
C SER A 8 49.40 -28.70 -28.54
N THR A 9 49.05 -28.30 -27.30
CA THR A 9 47.90 -28.80 -26.55
C THR A 9 47.05 -27.64 -26.08
N SER A 10 45.82 -27.69 -26.51
CA SER A 10 44.72 -26.77 -26.28
C SER A 10 44.39 -26.60 -24.81
N GLY A 11 44.55 -25.38 -24.28
CA GLY A 11 44.04 -25.02 -22.98
C GLY A 11 42.56 -24.65 -23.09
N VAL A 12 41.74 -25.45 -22.42
CA VAL A 12 40.34 -25.14 -22.20
C VAL A 12 40.29 -24.08 -21.12
N GLN A 13 39.81 -22.87 -21.43
CA GLN A 13 39.50 -21.84 -20.47
C GLN A 13 38.09 -22.08 -19.88
N PRO A 14 37.87 -21.90 -18.56
CA PRO A 14 36.53 -22.00 -17.99
C PRO A 14 35.72 -20.73 -18.33
N TYR A 15 34.52 -20.94 -18.81
CA TYR A 15 33.52 -19.93 -19.05
C TYR A 15 33.14 -19.25 -17.70
N THR A 16 33.57 -18.00 -17.53
CA THR A 16 32.98 -17.10 -16.54
C THR A 16 31.77 -16.44 -17.18
N GLY A 17 30.62 -17.07 -17.00
CA GLY A 17 29.33 -16.50 -17.37
C GLY A 17 28.96 -15.34 -16.44
N THR A 18 29.31 -14.11 -16.81
CA THR A 18 28.69 -12.93 -16.27
C THR A 18 27.28 -12.82 -16.84
N SER A 19 26.30 -13.23 -16.03
CA SER A 19 24.88 -12.99 -16.28
C SER A 19 24.62 -11.50 -16.15
N THR A 20 24.75 -10.77 -17.24
CA THR A 20 24.22 -9.41 -17.35
C THR A 20 22.72 -9.53 -17.52
N SER A 21 22.00 -9.40 -16.41
CA SER A 21 20.57 -9.14 -16.41
C SER A 21 20.37 -7.77 -17.07
N ASN A 22 19.93 -7.79 -18.31
CA ASN A 22 19.57 -6.62 -19.10
C ASN A 22 18.21 -6.10 -18.63
N THR A 23 18.17 -5.49 -17.46
CA THR A 23 17.02 -4.68 -17.00
C THR A 23 17.08 -3.36 -17.73
N ARG A 24 16.33 -3.28 -18.81
CA ARG A 24 16.02 -2.04 -19.52
C ARG A 24 15.38 -1.07 -18.51
N PRO A 25 15.94 0.12 -18.27
CA PRO A 25 15.26 1.11 -17.44
C PRO A 25 14.04 1.60 -18.22
N LEU A 26 12.85 1.27 -17.73
CA LEU A 26 11.61 1.89 -18.17
C LEU A 26 11.63 3.35 -17.70
N SER A 27 12.01 4.25 -18.60
CA SER A 27 11.92 5.67 -18.41
C SER A 27 10.46 6.11 -18.46
N THR A 28 9.95 6.48 -17.36
CA THR A 28 9.17 7.69 -17.05
C THR A 28 9.16 7.71 -15.54
N THR A 29 10.04 8.52 -14.95
CA THR A 29 10.23 8.63 -13.51
C THR A 29 9.03 9.33 -12.91
N LEU A 30 7.94 8.60 -12.67
CA LEU A 30 6.98 9.00 -11.66
C LEU A 30 7.77 9.01 -10.35
N SER A 31 7.88 10.17 -9.71
CA SER A 31 8.58 10.26 -8.44
C SER A 31 7.92 9.30 -7.46
N ALA A 32 8.70 8.48 -6.75
CA ALA A 32 8.18 7.55 -5.79
C ALA A 32 7.50 8.30 -4.64
N ALA A 33 6.29 7.87 -4.24
CA ALA A 33 5.65 8.32 -3.02
C ALA A 33 6.45 7.81 -1.82
N PHE A 34 6.85 6.53 -1.85
CA PHE A 34 7.76 5.94 -0.88
C PHE A 34 8.88 5.17 -1.57
N THR A 35 10.07 5.23 -0.93
CA THR A 35 11.20 4.34 -1.23
C THR A 35 11.59 3.61 0.06
N LEU A 36 11.56 2.30 0.03
CA LEU A 36 11.97 1.43 1.14
C LEU A 36 13.33 0.81 0.83
N LYS A 37 14.28 0.89 1.75
CA LYS A 37 15.66 0.42 1.58
C LYS A 37 16.05 -0.52 2.72
N GLY A 38 16.04 -1.82 2.44
CA GLY A 38 16.44 -2.85 3.39
C GLY A 38 15.68 -2.75 4.72
N VAL A 39 14.35 -2.65 4.67
CA VAL A 39 13.51 -2.41 5.85
C VAL A 39 13.25 -3.71 6.59
N TYR A 40 13.49 -3.68 7.93
CA TYR A 40 13.25 -4.81 8.83
C TYR A 40 12.35 -4.40 9.99
N GLN A 41 11.46 -5.31 10.39
CA GLN A 41 10.62 -5.16 11.58
C GLN A 41 10.53 -6.47 12.35
N VAL A 42 10.64 -6.37 13.67
CA VAL A 42 10.51 -7.50 14.60
C VAL A 42 9.37 -7.21 15.57
N LYS A 43 8.46 -8.18 15.76
CA LYS A 43 7.38 -8.11 16.75
C LYS A 43 7.42 -9.36 17.62
N ALA A 44 7.45 -9.18 18.94
CA ALA A 44 7.54 -10.27 19.90
C ALA A 44 8.64 -11.30 19.59
N GLY A 45 9.81 -10.83 19.14
CA GLY A 45 10.94 -11.69 18.78
C GLY A 45 10.86 -12.36 17.40
N ILE A 46 9.78 -12.14 16.66
CA ILE A 46 9.58 -12.72 15.32
C ILE A 46 9.81 -11.61 14.26
N THR A 47 10.64 -11.90 13.26
CA THR A 47 10.82 -11.01 12.11
C THR A 47 9.56 -11.07 11.26
N VAL A 48 8.83 -9.94 11.18
CA VAL A 48 7.57 -9.81 10.43
C VAL A 48 7.73 -9.03 9.13
N VAL A 49 8.81 -8.23 9.00
CA VAL A 49 9.26 -7.60 7.76
C VAL A 49 10.75 -7.85 7.65
N ASP A 50 11.22 -8.38 6.52
CA ASP A 50 12.56 -8.94 6.36
C ASP A 50 13.22 -8.42 5.06
N GLY A 51 14.00 -7.33 5.18
CA GLY A 51 14.80 -6.77 4.09
C GLY A 51 13.99 -6.25 2.92
N ILE A 52 12.89 -5.55 3.18
CA ILE A 52 12.03 -5.00 2.11
C ILE A 52 12.76 -3.87 1.37
N GLU A 53 12.88 -4.04 0.06
CA GLU A 53 13.37 -3.04 -0.89
C GLU A 53 12.31 -2.85 -1.99
N VAL A 54 11.70 -1.66 -2.07
CA VAL A 54 10.67 -1.37 -3.08
C VAL A 54 10.43 0.13 -3.18
N ASP A 55 10.13 0.58 -4.41
CA ASP A 55 9.56 1.90 -4.67
C ASP A 55 8.04 1.78 -4.86
N ILE A 56 7.30 2.64 -4.17
CA ILE A 56 5.86 2.82 -4.30
C ILE A 56 5.64 4.08 -5.15
N PRO A 57 5.19 3.97 -6.40
CA PRO A 57 4.98 5.11 -7.27
C PRO A 57 3.91 6.05 -6.74
N HIS A 58 4.03 7.35 -7.08
CA HIS A 58 3.03 8.36 -6.77
C HIS A 58 1.82 8.23 -7.70
N GLY A 59 0.60 8.37 -7.15
CA GLY A 59 -0.64 8.40 -7.94
C GLY A 59 -1.10 7.05 -8.48
N GLU A 60 -0.54 5.94 -8.00
CA GLU A 60 -0.95 4.58 -8.36
C GLU A 60 -1.63 3.88 -7.17
N ILE A 61 -2.42 2.86 -7.48
CA ILE A 61 -3.01 1.94 -6.50
C ILE A 61 -2.16 0.69 -6.43
N ILE A 62 -1.59 0.41 -5.26
CA ILE A 62 -0.74 -0.73 -4.99
C ILE A 62 -1.46 -1.71 -4.07
N ALA A 63 -1.67 -2.95 -4.54
CA ALA A 63 -2.16 -4.02 -3.71
C ALA A 63 -1.02 -4.78 -3.02
N LEU A 64 -1.08 -4.91 -1.70
CA LEU A 64 -0.25 -5.81 -0.91
C LEU A 64 -1.03 -7.10 -0.68
N VAL A 65 -0.61 -8.19 -1.31
CA VAL A 65 -1.25 -9.50 -1.19
C VAL A 65 -0.29 -10.52 -0.59
N GLY A 66 -0.81 -11.62 -0.08
CA GLY A 66 -0.01 -12.68 0.52
C GLY A 66 -0.78 -13.42 1.61
N PRO A 67 -0.31 -14.59 2.06
CA PRO A 67 -0.97 -15.38 3.09
C PRO A 67 -1.12 -14.60 4.41
N SER A 68 -1.99 -15.10 5.30
CA SER A 68 -2.13 -14.54 6.65
C SER A 68 -0.77 -14.63 7.37
N GLY A 69 -0.41 -13.59 8.12
CA GLY A 69 0.89 -13.52 8.80
C GLY A 69 2.08 -13.18 7.91
N ALA A 70 1.90 -12.91 6.62
CA ALA A 70 3.00 -12.54 5.70
C ALA A 70 3.69 -11.21 6.00
N GLY A 71 3.16 -10.39 6.93
CA GLY A 71 3.74 -9.09 7.29
C GLY A 71 3.08 -7.88 6.64
N LYS A 72 2.00 -8.05 5.87
CA LYS A 72 1.32 -6.99 5.11
C LYS A 72 0.90 -5.79 5.96
N THR A 73 0.10 -6.00 6.99
CA THR A 73 -0.32 -4.96 7.94
C THR A 73 0.87 -4.32 8.65
N SER A 74 1.90 -5.12 9.00
CA SER A 74 3.11 -4.58 9.63
C SER A 74 3.85 -3.63 8.69
N LEU A 75 4.02 -4.00 7.42
CA LEU A 75 4.62 -3.12 6.40
C LEU A 75 3.80 -1.84 6.22
N LEU A 76 2.46 -1.95 6.13
CA LEU A 76 1.57 -0.80 5.99
C LEU A 76 1.74 0.18 7.17
N ARG A 77 1.83 -0.32 8.41
CA ARG A 77 1.98 0.49 9.63
C ARG A 77 3.31 1.24 9.72
N LEU A 78 4.36 0.73 9.06
CA LEU A 78 5.65 1.42 8.99
C LEU A 78 5.58 2.68 8.12
N LEU A 79 4.73 2.71 7.07
CA LEU A 79 4.68 3.81 6.11
C LEU A 79 4.15 5.12 6.71
N ASN A 80 3.36 5.09 7.81
CA ASN A 80 2.90 6.30 8.49
C ASN A 80 3.38 6.38 9.95
N ARG A 81 4.43 5.62 10.28
CA ARG A 81 5.04 5.60 11.62
C ARG A 81 4.06 5.26 12.74
N LEU A 82 3.11 4.32 12.48
CA LEU A 82 2.39 3.63 13.55
C LEU A 82 3.32 2.63 14.27
N ASP A 83 4.28 2.11 13.52
CA ASP A 83 5.43 1.33 14.02
C ASP A 83 6.69 1.92 13.37
N ASP A 84 7.84 1.84 14.05
CA ASP A 84 9.14 2.23 13.47
C ASP A 84 9.93 0.97 13.07
N PRO A 85 10.69 0.99 11.96
CA PRO A 85 11.49 -0.15 11.54
C PRO A 85 12.67 -0.36 12.52
N VAL A 86 13.07 -1.62 12.72
CA VAL A 86 14.26 -1.96 13.54
C VAL A 86 15.53 -1.66 12.77
N ARG A 87 15.49 -1.76 11.44
CA ARG A 87 16.61 -1.51 10.52
C ARG A 87 16.11 -1.13 9.14
N GLY A 88 16.96 -0.44 8.38
CA GLY A 88 16.62 0.06 7.04
C GLY A 88 16.08 1.49 7.09
N GLU A 89 15.72 2.00 5.94
CA GLU A 89 15.25 3.36 5.76
C GLU A 89 13.95 3.39 4.95
N ILE A 90 13.03 4.26 5.33
CA ILE A 90 11.81 4.55 4.58
C ILE A 90 11.83 6.04 4.25
N LEU A 91 11.78 6.34 2.96
CA LEU A 91 11.67 7.71 2.46
C LEU A 91 10.23 7.96 2.01
N TYR A 92 9.69 9.10 2.38
CA TYR A 92 8.47 9.67 1.82
C TYR A 92 8.84 10.91 1.02
N ARG A 93 8.51 10.96 -0.28
CA ARG A 93 8.92 12.03 -1.19
C ARG A 93 10.44 12.32 -1.11
N ALA A 94 11.24 11.26 -1.20
CA ALA A 94 12.69 11.29 -1.15
C ALA A 94 13.32 11.84 0.16
N ARG A 95 12.54 12.03 1.23
CA ARG A 95 13.01 12.45 2.55
C ARG A 95 12.70 11.38 3.58
N PRO A 96 13.63 11.05 4.52
CA PRO A 96 13.38 10.07 5.57
C PRO A 96 12.10 10.39 6.36
N ILE A 97 11.25 9.39 6.57
CA ILE A 97 9.99 9.59 7.33
C ILE A 97 10.25 10.03 8.77
N THR A 98 11.42 9.71 9.33
CA THR A 98 11.88 10.13 10.67
C THR A 98 12.10 11.63 10.78
N ASP A 99 12.36 12.31 9.66
CA ASP A 99 12.60 13.76 9.61
C ASP A 99 11.30 14.58 9.61
N TYR A 100 10.16 13.90 9.46
CA TYR A 100 8.85 14.56 9.57
C TYR A 100 8.35 14.51 11.01
N PRO A 101 7.76 15.60 11.54
CA PRO A 101 6.91 15.50 12.70
C PRO A 101 5.80 14.47 12.43
N VAL A 102 5.60 13.52 13.35
CA VAL A 102 4.68 12.38 13.15
C VAL A 102 3.28 12.83 12.74
N GLN A 103 2.76 13.90 13.38
CA GLN A 103 1.45 14.45 13.05
C GLN A 103 1.40 15.02 11.62
N ALA A 104 2.47 15.70 11.19
CA ALA A 104 2.56 16.22 9.83
C ALA A 104 2.60 15.08 8.80
N LEU A 105 3.40 14.03 9.04
CA LEU A 105 3.43 12.84 8.18
C LEU A 105 2.02 12.21 8.07
N ARG A 106 1.33 12.02 9.21
CA ARG A 106 0.01 11.37 9.25
C ARG A 106 -1.12 12.18 8.62
N ARG A 107 -0.94 13.48 8.41
CA ARG A 107 -1.85 14.30 7.60
C ARG A 107 -1.73 13.99 6.11
N HIS A 108 -0.50 13.81 5.63
CA HIS A 108 -0.23 13.46 4.24
C HIS A 108 -0.43 11.98 3.94
N VAL A 109 -0.29 11.12 4.95
CA VAL A 109 -0.37 9.66 4.84
C VAL A 109 -1.51 9.17 5.73
N GLY A 110 -2.72 9.17 5.19
CA GLY A 110 -3.93 8.69 5.87
C GLY A 110 -3.91 7.18 6.08
N PHE A 111 -4.56 6.71 7.14
CA PHE A 111 -4.66 5.28 7.45
C PHE A 111 -6.09 4.85 7.73
N VAL A 112 -6.57 3.84 7.01
CA VAL A 112 -7.86 3.18 7.20
C VAL A 112 -7.62 1.82 7.82
N PHE A 113 -8.10 1.62 9.04
CA PHE A 113 -7.96 0.36 9.77
C PHE A 113 -8.99 -0.68 9.29
N GLN A 114 -8.64 -1.95 9.40
CA GLN A 114 -9.52 -3.08 9.08
C GLN A 114 -10.81 -3.03 9.91
N SER A 115 -10.69 -2.81 11.23
CA SER A 115 -11.84 -2.62 12.10
C SER A 115 -12.07 -1.13 12.32
N PRO A 116 -13.24 -0.59 11.94
CA PRO A 116 -13.51 0.83 12.14
C PRO A 116 -13.61 1.15 13.64
N VAL A 117 -13.00 2.28 14.01
CA VAL A 117 -13.09 2.82 15.36
C VAL A 117 -13.93 4.08 15.32
N MET A 118 -15.06 4.07 16.06
CA MET A 118 -15.92 5.25 16.23
C MET A 118 -15.56 5.97 17.52
N PHE A 119 -15.40 7.29 17.44
CA PHE A 119 -15.35 8.15 18.61
C PHE A 119 -16.78 8.42 19.09
N PRO A 120 -16.98 8.69 20.40
CA PRO A 120 -18.28 9.13 20.91
C PRO A 120 -18.78 10.36 20.16
N GLY A 121 -20.08 10.35 19.79
CA GLY A 121 -20.73 11.43 19.08
C GLY A 121 -21.20 11.05 17.68
N THR A 122 -21.59 12.03 16.92
CA THR A 122 -22.18 11.89 15.58
C THR A 122 -21.15 11.54 14.51
N VAL A 123 -21.61 11.21 13.29
CA VAL A 123 -20.75 11.08 12.11
C VAL A 123 -19.97 12.36 11.87
N ARG A 124 -20.62 13.52 11.98
CA ARG A 124 -20.00 14.84 11.88
C ARG A 124 -18.81 14.98 12.83
N ASP A 125 -19.04 14.67 14.12
CA ASP A 125 -18.00 14.75 15.15
C ASP A 125 -16.81 13.84 14.82
N ASN A 126 -17.11 12.62 14.37
CA ASN A 126 -16.09 11.65 13.95
C ASN A 126 -15.24 12.13 12.77
N LEU A 127 -15.81 12.86 11.83
CA LEU A 127 -15.07 13.41 10.69
C LEU A 127 -14.26 14.64 11.11
N GLN A 128 -14.85 15.54 11.89
CA GLN A 128 -14.18 16.78 12.33
C GLN A 128 -12.99 16.56 13.25
N VAL A 129 -12.91 15.44 13.97
CA VAL A 129 -11.70 15.05 14.76
C VAL A 129 -10.44 15.08 13.90
N ALA A 130 -10.51 14.68 12.63
CA ALA A 130 -9.35 14.71 11.74
C ALA A 130 -8.83 16.13 11.46
N LEU A 131 -9.71 17.13 11.36
CA LEU A 131 -9.36 18.55 11.18
C LEU A 131 -8.77 19.12 12.47
N ALA A 132 -9.37 18.84 13.63
CA ALA A 132 -8.89 19.33 14.93
C ALA A 132 -7.45 18.85 15.21
N LEU A 133 -7.12 17.61 14.88
CA LEU A 133 -5.78 17.06 14.98
C LEU A 133 -4.81 17.63 13.93
N GLY A 134 -5.36 18.19 12.84
CA GLY A 134 -4.61 18.79 11.74
C GLY A 134 -4.15 20.23 11.99
N GLY A 135 -4.75 20.95 12.92
CA GLY A 135 -4.51 22.39 13.13
C GLY A 135 -5.12 23.26 12.02
N ASP A 136 -5.96 22.70 11.16
CA ASP A 136 -6.71 23.43 10.15
C ASP A 136 -7.94 24.09 10.77
N HIS A 137 -8.14 25.36 10.48
CA HIS A 137 -9.20 26.16 11.05
C HIS A 137 -10.58 25.82 10.46
N GLU A 138 -11.61 26.00 11.29
CA GLU A 138 -13.02 25.64 11.11
C GLU A 138 -13.74 26.24 9.89
N GLN A 139 -13.12 27.10 9.11
CA GLN A 139 -13.83 27.94 8.13
C GLN A 139 -14.53 27.19 6.99
N ASP A 140 -14.21 25.91 6.75
CA ASP A 140 -14.85 25.09 5.73
C ASP A 140 -15.18 23.65 6.22
N ALA A 141 -15.29 23.45 7.52
CA ALA A 141 -15.47 22.13 8.11
C ALA A 141 -16.71 21.40 7.56
N ASP A 142 -17.83 22.09 7.42
CA ASP A 142 -19.08 21.50 6.92
C ASP A 142 -18.99 21.11 5.43
N THR A 143 -18.32 21.92 4.63
CA THR A 143 -18.06 21.59 3.21
C THR A 143 -17.18 20.36 3.11
N ARG A 144 -16.08 20.33 3.86
CA ARG A 144 -15.16 19.17 3.90
C ARG A 144 -15.84 17.89 4.40
N VAL A 145 -16.70 18.00 5.42
CA VAL A 145 -17.51 16.89 5.90
C VAL A 145 -18.42 16.37 4.78
N ALA A 146 -19.12 17.27 4.09
CA ALA A 146 -20.02 16.88 2.99
C ALA A 146 -19.26 16.23 1.83
N GLU A 147 -18.09 16.74 1.48
CA GLU A 147 -17.21 16.16 0.44
C GLU A 147 -16.67 14.80 0.86
N ALA A 148 -16.14 14.67 2.07
CA ALA A 148 -15.61 13.40 2.57
C ALA A 148 -16.70 12.32 2.67
N MET A 149 -17.92 12.69 3.09
CA MET A 149 -19.08 11.78 3.09
C MET A 149 -19.42 11.33 1.65
N ALA A 150 -19.44 12.25 0.69
CA ALA A 150 -19.71 11.93 -0.70
C ALA A 150 -18.63 11.00 -1.30
N LEU A 151 -17.35 11.26 -1.00
CA LEU A 151 -16.23 10.44 -1.44
C LEU A 151 -16.25 9.02 -0.84
N ALA A 152 -16.75 8.87 0.39
CA ALA A 152 -16.92 7.57 1.02
C ALA A 152 -18.29 6.92 0.76
N GLU A 153 -19.11 7.51 -0.13
CA GLU A 153 -20.48 7.06 -0.44
C GLU A 153 -21.37 6.94 0.81
N LEU A 154 -21.23 7.87 1.74
CA LEU A 154 -22.10 8.00 2.90
C LEU A 154 -23.28 8.89 2.58
N ASP A 155 -24.49 8.44 2.94
CA ASP A 155 -25.68 9.27 2.83
C ASP A 155 -25.56 10.48 3.79
N ARG A 156 -25.82 11.67 3.28
CA ARG A 156 -25.78 12.92 4.07
C ARG A 156 -26.74 12.93 5.24
N THR A 157 -27.83 12.17 5.16
CA THR A 157 -28.79 12.02 6.27
C THR A 157 -28.20 11.35 7.51
N LEU A 158 -27.06 10.67 7.36
CA LEU A 158 -26.34 10.05 8.46
C LEU A 158 -25.43 11.02 9.23
N CYS A 159 -25.27 12.27 8.75
CA CYS A 159 -24.31 13.23 9.29
C CYS A 159 -24.46 13.47 10.79
N ASP A 160 -25.70 13.61 11.25
CA ASP A 160 -26.05 13.88 12.65
C ASP A 160 -26.44 12.62 13.43
N ARG A 161 -26.21 11.43 12.85
CA ARG A 161 -26.46 10.14 13.51
C ARG A 161 -25.27 9.73 14.37
N GLU A 162 -25.53 9.18 15.54
CA GLU A 162 -24.53 8.62 16.44
C GLU A 162 -23.72 7.51 15.75
N GLY A 163 -22.39 7.57 15.86
CA GLY A 163 -21.49 6.66 15.18
C GLY A 163 -21.63 5.20 15.61
N ASP A 164 -21.99 4.96 16.86
CA ASP A 164 -22.24 3.61 17.43
C ASP A 164 -23.52 2.95 16.91
N ARG A 165 -24.47 3.75 16.38
CA ARG A 165 -25.74 3.29 15.80
C ARG A 165 -25.66 2.96 14.31
N LEU A 166 -24.50 3.07 13.72
CA LEU A 166 -24.24 2.74 12.31
C LEU A 166 -24.04 1.23 12.13
N SER A 167 -24.41 0.72 10.95
CA SER A 167 -23.99 -0.63 10.56
C SER A 167 -22.47 -0.71 10.40
N GLY A 168 -21.88 -1.91 10.50
CA GLY A 168 -20.42 -2.09 10.32
C GLY A 168 -19.89 -1.53 9.00
N GLY A 169 -20.64 -1.70 7.90
CA GLY A 169 -20.30 -1.11 6.61
C GLY A 169 -20.37 0.42 6.59
N GLN A 170 -21.35 1.02 7.29
CA GLN A 170 -21.43 2.48 7.43
C GLN A 170 -20.28 3.01 8.29
N GLN A 171 -19.93 2.33 9.38
CA GLN A 171 -18.77 2.68 10.21
C GLN A 171 -17.47 2.60 9.42
N GLN A 172 -17.29 1.60 8.56
CA GLN A 172 -16.12 1.50 7.70
C GLN A 172 -16.04 2.66 6.71
N ARG A 173 -17.17 3.09 6.13
CA ARG A 173 -17.21 4.27 5.27
C ARG A 173 -16.93 5.57 6.03
N VAL A 174 -17.35 5.71 7.29
CA VAL A 174 -16.97 6.84 8.16
C VAL A 174 -15.46 6.83 8.42
N ASN A 175 -14.87 5.65 8.66
CA ASN A 175 -13.42 5.50 8.83
C ASN A 175 -12.65 5.98 7.58
N ILE A 176 -13.13 5.64 6.38
CA ILE A 176 -12.55 6.09 5.11
C ILE A 176 -12.75 7.60 4.93
N ALA A 177 -13.98 8.10 5.13
CA ALA A 177 -14.28 9.52 5.06
C ALA A 177 -13.36 10.34 5.99
N ARG A 178 -13.18 9.86 7.22
CA ARG A 178 -12.27 10.50 8.19
C ARG A 178 -10.83 10.57 7.71
N ALA A 179 -10.33 9.51 7.07
CA ALA A 179 -8.99 9.51 6.51
C ALA A 179 -8.84 10.50 5.33
N LEU A 180 -9.92 10.75 4.58
CA LEU A 180 -9.95 11.69 3.45
C LEU A 180 -10.12 13.15 3.89
N MET A 181 -10.58 13.43 5.12
CA MET A 181 -10.78 14.80 5.64
C MET A 181 -9.52 15.67 5.56
N THR A 182 -8.35 15.09 5.66
CA THR A 182 -7.06 15.84 5.59
C THR A 182 -6.54 16.00 4.17
N SER A 183 -7.29 15.57 3.14
CA SER A 183 -6.84 15.54 1.74
C SER A 183 -5.45 14.93 1.60
N PRO A 184 -5.26 13.67 2.00
CA PRO A 184 -3.95 13.06 2.06
C PRO A 184 -3.39 12.81 0.65
N ASP A 185 -2.05 12.82 0.52
CA ASP A 185 -1.35 12.41 -0.73
C ASP A 185 -1.32 10.89 -0.88
N VAL A 186 -1.34 10.19 0.25
CA VAL A 186 -1.30 8.72 0.32
C VAL A 186 -2.39 8.21 1.26
N LEU A 187 -3.13 7.20 0.81
CA LEU A 187 -4.11 6.48 1.61
C LEU A 187 -3.67 5.03 1.81
N LEU A 188 -3.38 4.68 3.04
CA LEU A 188 -3.06 3.32 3.45
C LEU A 188 -4.33 2.64 3.93
N MET A 189 -4.67 1.48 3.37
CA MET A 189 -5.91 0.78 3.69
C MET A 189 -5.61 -0.67 4.08
N ASP A 190 -5.99 -1.05 5.29
CA ASP A 190 -5.85 -2.43 5.77
C ASP A 190 -7.20 -3.14 5.65
N GLU A 191 -7.35 -3.99 4.65
CA GLU A 191 -8.56 -4.75 4.32
C GLU A 191 -9.86 -3.91 4.30
N PRO A 192 -9.92 -2.80 3.53
CA PRO A 192 -10.99 -1.81 3.64
C PRO A 192 -12.39 -2.33 3.30
N THR A 193 -12.48 -3.42 2.56
CA THR A 193 -13.72 -3.99 2.04
C THR A 193 -14.17 -5.25 2.79
N SER A 194 -13.42 -5.70 3.81
CA SER A 194 -13.69 -6.97 4.50
C SER A 194 -15.07 -7.02 5.19
N ALA A 195 -15.58 -5.88 5.67
CA ALA A 195 -16.88 -5.75 6.34
C ALA A 195 -18.01 -5.29 5.41
N LEU A 196 -17.76 -5.18 4.10
CA LEU A 196 -18.70 -4.70 3.11
C LEU A 196 -19.29 -5.86 2.28
N ASP A 197 -20.54 -5.72 1.88
CA ASP A 197 -21.11 -6.58 0.84
C ASP A 197 -20.41 -6.32 -0.52
N PRO A 198 -20.44 -7.29 -1.47
CA PRO A 198 -19.68 -7.19 -2.71
C PRO A 198 -20.00 -5.94 -3.54
N GLU A 199 -21.28 -5.55 -3.64
CA GLU A 199 -21.71 -4.39 -4.43
C GLU A 199 -21.18 -3.09 -3.83
N THR A 200 -21.27 -2.96 -2.50
CA THR A 200 -20.72 -1.83 -1.75
C THR A 200 -19.19 -1.76 -1.85
N ALA A 201 -18.51 -2.91 -1.75
CA ALA A 201 -17.07 -2.99 -1.92
C ALA A 201 -16.63 -2.54 -3.33
N ASP A 202 -17.31 -3.00 -4.37
CA ASP A 202 -17.00 -2.64 -5.76
C ASP A 202 -17.18 -1.13 -6.00
N ARG A 203 -18.28 -0.53 -5.52
CA ARG A 203 -18.51 0.93 -5.62
C ARG A 203 -17.45 1.73 -4.87
N LEU A 204 -17.08 1.31 -3.67
CA LEU A 204 -16.03 1.97 -2.91
C LEU A 204 -14.70 1.93 -3.66
N MET A 205 -14.32 0.77 -4.19
CA MET A 205 -13.06 0.63 -4.93
C MET A 205 -13.07 1.43 -6.23
N GLU A 206 -14.21 1.58 -6.89
CA GLU A 206 -14.34 2.45 -8.05
C GLU A 206 -14.14 3.93 -7.69
N THR A 207 -14.71 4.37 -6.56
CA THR A 207 -14.48 5.72 -6.04
C THR A 207 -13.01 5.96 -5.71
N ILE A 208 -12.34 5.02 -5.04
CA ILE A 208 -10.90 5.11 -4.75
C ILE A 208 -10.07 5.19 -6.05
N ARG A 209 -10.42 4.39 -7.07
CA ARG A 209 -9.74 4.45 -8.39
C ARG A 209 -9.94 5.79 -9.08
N ARG A 210 -11.12 6.38 -8.99
CA ARG A 210 -11.40 7.72 -9.51
C ARG A 210 -10.53 8.76 -8.79
N LEU A 211 -10.50 8.74 -7.45
CA LEU A 211 -9.65 9.65 -6.66
C LEU A 211 -8.16 9.52 -7.00
N SER A 212 -7.67 8.28 -7.14
CA SER A 212 -6.28 8.05 -7.55
C SER A 212 -5.98 8.70 -8.91
N ARG A 213 -6.87 8.56 -9.89
CA ARG A 213 -6.68 9.11 -11.24
C ARG A 213 -6.85 10.63 -11.30
N GLU A 214 -7.90 11.16 -10.66
CA GLU A 214 -8.26 12.59 -10.78
C GLU A 214 -7.45 13.48 -9.85
N GLN A 215 -7.09 12.99 -8.65
CA GLN A 215 -6.39 13.75 -7.62
C GLN A 215 -4.96 13.26 -7.38
N HIS A 216 -4.48 12.31 -8.18
CA HIS A 216 -3.16 11.68 -8.01
C HIS A 216 -2.94 11.09 -6.61
N LEU A 217 -4.02 10.64 -5.95
CA LEU A 217 -3.96 9.96 -4.67
C LEU A 217 -3.23 8.63 -4.82
N THR A 218 -2.13 8.46 -4.10
CA THR A 218 -1.46 7.16 -4.00
C THR A 218 -2.22 6.28 -3.01
N VAL A 219 -2.49 5.04 -3.38
CA VAL A 219 -3.17 4.10 -2.49
C VAL A 219 -2.33 2.86 -2.29
N VAL A 220 -2.12 2.46 -1.04
CA VAL A 220 -1.53 1.17 -0.70
C VAL A 220 -2.55 0.39 0.11
N MET A 221 -3.08 -0.68 -0.48
CA MET A 221 -4.11 -1.48 0.17
C MET A 221 -3.66 -2.91 0.44
N VAL A 222 -3.92 -3.39 1.64
CA VAL A 222 -3.86 -4.81 1.97
C VAL A 222 -5.21 -5.42 1.63
N THR A 223 -5.21 -6.50 0.87
CA THR A 223 -6.42 -7.30 0.65
C THR A 223 -6.06 -8.79 0.55
N HIS A 224 -6.97 -9.63 1.03
CA HIS A 224 -6.92 -11.07 0.80
C HIS A 224 -7.80 -11.50 -0.39
N ARG A 225 -8.59 -10.57 -0.94
CA ARG A 225 -9.44 -10.79 -2.13
C ARG A 225 -8.63 -10.57 -3.40
N LEU A 226 -8.12 -11.64 -3.97
CA LEU A 226 -7.25 -11.55 -5.17
C LEU A 226 -7.97 -10.97 -6.37
N ALA A 227 -9.26 -11.26 -6.54
CA ALA A 227 -10.10 -10.66 -7.58
C ALA A 227 -10.20 -9.13 -7.43
N GLU A 228 -10.29 -8.62 -6.19
CA GLU A 228 -10.26 -7.18 -5.90
C GLU A 228 -8.90 -6.57 -6.27
N ALA A 229 -7.79 -7.17 -5.82
CA ALA A 229 -6.44 -6.73 -6.18
C ALA A 229 -6.29 -6.66 -7.72
N ARG A 230 -6.67 -7.72 -8.42
CA ARG A 230 -6.57 -7.81 -9.90
C ARG A 230 -7.37 -6.72 -10.62
N ARG A 231 -8.57 -6.38 -10.12
CA ARG A 231 -9.45 -5.40 -10.77
C ARG A 231 -9.13 -3.95 -10.39
N SER A 232 -8.60 -3.73 -9.18
CA SER A 232 -8.58 -2.40 -8.58
C SER A 232 -7.18 -1.80 -8.43
N SER A 233 -6.10 -2.56 -8.62
CA SER A 233 -4.75 -2.03 -8.47
C SER A 233 -4.01 -1.93 -9.79
N ASP A 234 -3.12 -0.94 -9.86
CA ASP A 234 -2.19 -0.75 -10.98
C ASP A 234 -0.97 -1.66 -10.79
N ARG A 235 -0.50 -1.79 -9.56
CA ARG A 235 0.63 -2.67 -9.19
C ARG A 235 0.25 -3.61 -8.07
N THR A 236 0.92 -4.75 -8.03
CA THR A 236 0.77 -5.75 -6.97
C THR A 236 2.13 -6.11 -6.39
N ILE A 237 2.19 -6.17 -5.07
CA ILE A 237 3.33 -6.66 -4.29
C ILE A 237 2.85 -7.91 -3.54
N VAL A 238 3.53 -9.02 -3.76
CA VAL A 238 3.24 -10.29 -3.07
C VAL A 238 4.24 -10.47 -1.94
N LEU A 239 3.74 -10.55 -0.70
CA LEU A 239 4.54 -10.82 0.48
C LEU A 239 4.39 -12.28 0.92
N GLU A 240 5.50 -12.90 1.29
CA GLU A 240 5.55 -14.19 1.96
C GLU A 240 6.65 -14.16 3.03
N HIS A 241 6.32 -14.53 4.28
CA HIS A 241 7.28 -14.56 5.40
C HIS A 241 8.10 -13.27 5.58
N GLY A 242 7.44 -12.12 5.46
CA GLY A 242 8.06 -10.81 5.62
C GLY A 242 8.86 -10.32 4.41
N ARG A 243 8.96 -11.08 3.33
CA ARG A 243 9.73 -10.75 2.12
C ARG A 243 8.85 -10.50 0.92
N ILE A 244 9.30 -9.65 0.01
CA ILE A 244 8.69 -9.52 -1.31
C ILE A 244 9.14 -10.70 -2.16
N VAL A 245 8.17 -11.48 -2.66
CA VAL A 245 8.43 -12.64 -3.54
C VAL A 245 8.04 -12.36 -4.99
N ALA A 246 7.19 -11.35 -5.22
CA ALA A 246 6.91 -10.80 -6.54
C ALA A 246 6.45 -9.35 -6.40
N SER A 247 6.76 -8.50 -7.37
CA SER A 247 6.26 -7.13 -7.45
C SER A 247 6.29 -6.65 -8.91
N GLY A 248 5.30 -5.84 -9.31
CA GLY A 248 5.23 -5.31 -10.67
C GLY A 248 3.85 -4.78 -11.02
N GLN A 249 3.61 -4.57 -12.31
CA GLN A 249 2.26 -4.28 -12.83
C GLN A 249 1.34 -5.45 -12.46
N THR A 250 0.13 -5.13 -12.05
CA THR A 250 -0.82 -6.16 -11.58
C THR A 250 -1.05 -7.25 -12.62
N ALA A 251 -1.23 -6.88 -13.90
CA ALA A 251 -1.39 -7.85 -14.98
C ALA A 251 -0.20 -8.82 -15.05
N ASP A 252 1.03 -8.29 -14.98
CA ASP A 252 2.25 -9.11 -15.08
C ASP A 252 2.40 -10.06 -13.89
N VAL A 253 2.13 -9.56 -12.67
CA VAL A 253 2.23 -10.38 -11.44
C VAL A 253 1.24 -11.55 -11.48
N PHE A 254 0.00 -11.32 -11.94
CA PHE A 254 -1.02 -12.36 -11.99
C PHE A 254 -0.87 -13.33 -13.18
N GLU A 255 -0.30 -12.89 -14.30
CA GLU A 255 -0.17 -13.69 -15.53
C GLU A 255 1.20 -14.36 -15.68
N LEU A 256 2.28 -13.63 -15.35
CA LEU A 256 3.67 -14.04 -15.63
C LEU A 256 4.39 -14.68 -14.44
N THR A 257 3.76 -14.78 -13.26
CA THR A 257 4.39 -15.42 -12.12
C THR A 257 4.62 -16.92 -12.40
N THR A 258 5.88 -17.28 -12.68
CA THR A 258 6.30 -18.64 -13.01
C THR A 258 6.48 -19.53 -11.79
N ALA A 259 6.64 -18.94 -10.59
CA ALA A 259 6.81 -19.70 -9.36
C ALA A 259 5.52 -20.47 -9.00
N PRO A 260 5.53 -21.83 -8.98
CA PRO A 260 4.30 -22.61 -8.80
C PRO A 260 3.54 -22.28 -7.51
N ARG A 261 4.28 -21.97 -6.44
CA ARG A 261 3.73 -21.66 -5.12
C ARG A 261 3.00 -20.32 -5.10
N ILE A 262 3.57 -19.27 -5.73
CA ILE A 262 2.96 -17.96 -5.85
C ILE A 262 1.75 -18.06 -6.80
N ARG A 263 1.90 -18.79 -7.90
CA ARG A 263 0.79 -19.07 -8.83
C ARG A 263 -0.36 -19.77 -8.11
N SER A 264 -0.09 -20.81 -7.32
CA SER A 264 -1.12 -21.49 -6.54
C SER A 264 -1.83 -20.51 -5.60
N PHE A 265 -1.10 -19.65 -4.88
CA PHE A 265 -1.70 -18.61 -4.04
C PHE A 265 -2.57 -17.64 -4.87
N LEU A 266 -2.06 -17.12 -6.00
CA LEU A 266 -2.77 -16.13 -6.84
C LEU A 266 -3.97 -16.72 -7.61
N THR A 267 -4.08 -18.04 -7.74
CA THR A 267 -5.19 -18.71 -8.43
C THR A 267 -6.24 -19.29 -7.46
N THR A 268 -5.95 -19.35 -6.18
CA THR A 268 -6.90 -19.83 -5.16
C THR A 268 -7.86 -18.69 -4.82
N GLU A 269 -9.07 -18.72 -5.34
CA GLU A 269 -10.14 -17.84 -4.88
C GLU A 269 -10.55 -18.26 -3.47
N HIS A 270 -10.39 -17.37 -2.50
CA HIS A 270 -10.92 -17.51 -1.13
C HIS A 270 -12.14 -16.62 -0.97
#